data_a8f8669b95e165439e836032aebd4911
#
_entry.id   a8f8669b95e165439e836032aebd4911
#
_cell.length_a   1.000
_cell.length_b   1.000
_cell.length_c   1.000
_cell.angle_alpha   90.00
_cell.angle_beta   90.00
_cell.angle_gamma   90.00
#
_symmetry.space_group_name_H-M   'P 1'
#
loop_
_entity.id
_entity.type
_entity.pdbx_description
1 polymer ?
#
loop_
_entity_poly.entity_id
_entity_poly.type
_entity_poly.pdbx_seq_one_letter_code
_entity_poly.pdbx_strand_id
1 'polypeptide(L)'
;MLKPGITAIVGAGGKTTVLERLGTYGHGGHLPIMVSSIVPMDSTRVDNVEPFDVICTEDMEKGEAFCAERIAAGHVPAWFAGLDDQDRYIGLDPKVIDDIKMRHPAWYILIEGDAAGNKWLKAPLADDVPLPASCDTVIGVLNLQMLGNVISAEKIEGVETAAAIMGRPCGAVITPAMLAKLIKHPRGLFRGVRCPRILFLSLIHISEPTR
;
A
#
# COMPACT_ATOMS: atom_id res chain seq x y z
N MET A 1 -9.93 -9.29 -11.06
CA MET A 1 -10.11 -8.12 -11.96
C MET A 1 -10.36 -6.90 -11.09
N LEU A 2 -9.62 -5.80 -11.29
CA LEU A 2 -9.87 -4.53 -10.61
C LEU A 2 -11.28 -4.04 -10.91
N LYS A 3 -11.88 -3.33 -9.96
CA LYS A 3 -13.18 -2.66 -10.11
C LYS A 3 -13.00 -1.18 -9.80
N PRO A 4 -13.84 -0.28 -10.36
CA PRO A 4 -13.87 1.10 -9.92
C PRO A 4 -14.07 1.20 -8.40
N GLY A 5 -13.49 2.23 -7.80
CA GLY A 5 -13.47 2.45 -6.36
C GLY A 5 -12.09 2.33 -5.75
N ILE A 6 -12.01 2.28 -4.42
CA ILE A 6 -10.75 2.30 -3.67
C ILE A 6 -10.20 0.89 -3.49
N THR A 7 -8.98 0.66 -3.97
CA THR A 7 -8.18 -0.53 -3.69
C THR A 7 -6.97 -0.14 -2.84
N ALA A 8 -6.94 -0.57 -1.59
CA ALA A 8 -5.82 -0.31 -0.70
C ALA A 8 -4.84 -1.50 -0.69
N ILE A 9 -3.54 -1.19 -0.69
CA ILE A 9 -2.46 -2.18 -0.64
C ILE A 9 -1.79 -2.07 0.73
N VAL A 10 -1.80 -3.15 1.50
CA VAL A 10 -1.27 -3.21 2.87
C VAL A 10 -0.24 -4.34 3.02
N GLY A 11 0.49 -4.36 4.14
CA GLY A 11 1.48 -5.39 4.45
C GLY A 11 2.91 -4.95 4.11
N ALA A 12 3.77 -5.88 3.73
CA ALA A 12 5.19 -5.59 3.49
C ALA A 12 5.82 -6.49 2.42
N GLY A 13 6.96 -6.03 1.87
CA GLY A 13 7.72 -6.79 0.89
C GLY A 13 7.12 -6.78 -0.50
N GLY A 14 6.83 -5.57 -1.03
CA GLY A 14 6.43 -5.38 -2.42
C GLY A 14 5.15 -4.59 -2.66
N LYS A 15 4.62 -3.85 -1.67
CA LYS A 15 3.41 -3.01 -1.84
C LYS A 15 3.53 -2.03 -3.01
N THR A 16 4.59 -1.22 -3.00
CA THR A 16 4.81 -0.22 -4.04
C THR A 16 4.95 -0.86 -5.43
N THR A 17 5.61 -2.01 -5.52
CA THR A 17 5.69 -2.78 -6.78
C THR A 17 4.31 -3.26 -7.24
N VAL A 18 3.44 -3.68 -6.31
CA VAL A 18 2.05 -4.06 -6.66
C VAL A 18 1.28 -2.84 -7.14
N LEU A 19 1.40 -1.71 -6.45
CA LEU A 19 0.79 -0.43 -6.83
C LEU A 19 1.21 -0.01 -8.25
N GLU A 20 2.51 0.01 -8.50
CA GLU A 20 3.12 0.32 -9.79
C GLU A 20 2.60 -0.61 -10.90
N ARG A 21 2.63 -1.92 -10.67
CA ARG A 21 2.17 -2.90 -11.65
C ARG A 21 0.68 -2.79 -11.97
N LEU A 22 -0.15 -2.50 -10.97
CA LEU A 22 -1.58 -2.28 -11.18
C LEU A 22 -1.84 -0.98 -11.93
N GLY A 23 -1.12 0.10 -11.62
CA GLY A 23 -1.19 1.37 -12.33
C GLY A 23 -0.80 1.22 -13.80
N THR A 24 0.36 0.62 -14.06
CA THR A 24 0.86 0.35 -15.42
C THR A 24 -0.08 -0.57 -16.22
N TYR A 25 -0.61 -1.64 -15.59
CA TYR A 25 -1.57 -2.52 -16.23
C TYR A 25 -2.86 -1.79 -16.60
N GLY A 26 -3.36 -0.95 -15.72
CA GLY A 26 -4.56 -0.18 -15.98
C GLY A 26 -4.37 0.88 -17.06
N HIS A 27 -3.19 1.51 -17.13
CA HIS A 27 -2.82 2.39 -18.22
C HIS A 27 -2.91 1.67 -19.57
N GLY A 28 -2.31 0.49 -19.70
CA GLY A 28 -2.41 -0.34 -20.90
C GLY A 28 -3.84 -0.75 -21.26
N GLY A 29 -4.73 -0.83 -20.26
CA GLY A 29 -6.16 -1.11 -20.42
C GLY A 29 -7.04 0.14 -20.57
N HIS A 30 -6.46 1.34 -20.65
CA HIS A 30 -7.18 2.63 -20.70
C HIS A 30 -8.17 2.82 -19.55
N LEU A 31 -7.86 2.29 -18.36
CA LEU A 31 -8.69 2.47 -17.19
C LEU A 31 -8.43 3.85 -16.55
N PRO A 32 -9.47 4.54 -16.04
CA PRO A 32 -9.31 5.81 -15.34
C PRO A 32 -8.71 5.58 -13.93
N ILE A 33 -7.39 5.38 -13.88
CA ILE A 33 -6.66 5.10 -12.64
C ILE A 33 -6.08 6.39 -12.04
N MET A 34 -6.20 6.52 -10.73
CA MET A 34 -5.46 7.45 -9.89
C MET A 34 -4.68 6.66 -8.85
N VAL A 35 -3.44 7.05 -8.61
CA VAL A 35 -2.56 6.50 -7.58
C VAL A 35 -2.39 7.48 -6.43
N SER A 36 -2.31 6.99 -5.19
CA SER A 36 -2.01 7.81 -4.02
C SER A 36 -1.46 6.96 -2.86
N SER A 37 -1.31 7.56 -1.71
CA SER A 37 -0.99 6.93 -0.43
C SER A 37 -1.74 7.62 0.70
N ILE A 38 -1.94 6.93 1.81
CA ILE A 38 -2.39 7.52 3.09
C ILE A 38 -1.26 7.53 4.14
N VAL A 39 -0.07 7.13 3.75
CA VAL A 39 1.14 7.08 4.57
C VAL A 39 2.31 7.68 3.79
N PRO A 40 3.41 8.10 4.46
CA PRO A 40 4.59 8.58 3.74
C PRO A 40 5.15 7.53 2.77
N MET A 41 5.45 7.95 1.53
CA MET A 41 5.97 7.11 0.45
C MET A 41 7.25 7.72 -0.14
N ASP A 42 8.27 6.90 -0.35
CA ASP A 42 9.52 7.30 -1.00
C ASP A 42 9.25 7.81 -2.43
N SER A 43 9.60 9.08 -2.72
CA SER A 43 9.33 9.73 -3.99
C SER A 43 9.99 9.01 -5.18
N THR A 44 11.20 8.49 -4.98
CA THR A 44 11.96 7.80 -6.04
C THR A 44 11.24 6.57 -6.59
N ARG A 45 10.29 6.01 -5.83
CA ARG A 45 9.47 4.85 -6.23
C ARG A 45 8.26 5.22 -7.09
N VAL A 46 7.99 6.50 -7.25
CA VAL A 46 6.86 7.01 -8.04
C VAL A 46 7.39 7.81 -9.23
N ASP A 47 8.37 8.69 -9.00
CA ASP A 47 8.90 9.63 -10.01
C ASP A 47 9.53 8.95 -11.24
N ASN A 48 10.03 7.73 -11.07
CA ASN A 48 10.70 6.98 -12.14
C ASN A 48 9.80 5.92 -12.78
N VAL A 49 8.49 5.97 -12.52
CA VAL A 49 7.53 4.99 -13.03
C VAL A 49 6.71 5.60 -14.16
N GLU A 50 7.01 5.20 -15.39
CA GLU A 50 6.11 5.44 -16.51
C GLU A 50 4.84 4.56 -16.35
N PRO A 51 3.64 5.08 -16.48
CA PRO A 51 3.22 6.39 -17.00
C PRO A 51 2.68 7.35 -15.91
N PHE A 52 3.33 7.43 -14.74
CA PHE A 52 2.82 8.22 -13.61
C PHE A 52 3.17 9.70 -13.76
N ASP A 53 2.15 10.56 -13.65
CA ASP A 53 2.30 12.01 -13.57
C ASP A 53 1.97 12.46 -12.14
N VAL A 54 2.92 13.10 -11.47
CA VAL A 54 2.80 13.44 -10.05
C VAL A 54 2.29 14.86 -9.83
N ILE A 55 1.39 15.03 -8.85
CA ILE A 55 1.03 16.30 -8.26
C ILE A 55 1.11 16.24 -6.74
N CYS A 56 1.66 17.30 -6.12
CA CYS A 56 1.65 17.53 -4.69
C CYS A 56 0.78 18.76 -4.38
N THR A 57 -0.37 18.56 -3.77
CA THR A 57 -1.27 19.64 -3.36
C THR A 57 -2.31 19.17 -2.34
N GLU A 58 -2.63 20.03 -1.38
CA GLU A 58 -3.77 19.86 -0.47
C GLU A 58 -5.04 20.48 -1.02
N ASP A 59 -4.95 21.25 -2.10
CA ASP A 59 -6.08 21.86 -2.77
C ASP A 59 -6.85 20.82 -3.59
N MET A 60 -8.07 20.52 -3.13
CA MET A 60 -8.93 19.50 -3.73
C MET A 60 -9.28 19.81 -5.19
N GLU A 61 -9.66 21.06 -5.50
CA GLU A 61 -10.06 21.42 -6.84
C GLU A 61 -8.90 21.30 -7.82
N LYS A 62 -7.72 21.73 -7.40
CA LYS A 62 -6.49 21.64 -8.19
C LYS A 62 -6.07 20.19 -8.42
N GLY A 63 -6.10 19.36 -7.35
CA GLY A 63 -5.75 17.95 -7.43
C GLY A 63 -6.71 17.17 -8.33
N GLU A 64 -8.02 17.37 -8.17
CA GLU A 64 -9.04 16.73 -9.00
C GLU A 64 -8.94 17.15 -10.47
N ALA A 65 -8.76 18.45 -10.74
CA ALA A 65 -8.61 18.97 -12.10
C ALA A 65 -7.39 18.34 -12.80
N PHE A 66 -6.26 18.27 -12.11
CA PHE A 66 -5.05 17.60 -12.62
C PHE A 66 -5.32 16.13 -12.91
N CYS A 67 -5.90 15.39 -11.96
CA CYS A 67 -6.19 13.97 -12.14
C CYS A 67 -7.14 13.73 -13.33
N ALA A 68 -8.20 14.53 -13.46
CA ALA A 68 -9.15 14.41 -14.57
C ALA A 68 -8.48 14.67 -15.92
N GLU A 69 -7.62 15.70 -16.01
CA GLU A 69 -6.87 16.03 -17.22
C GLU A 69 -5.92 14.89 -17.61
N ARG A 70 -5.13 14.36 -16.65
CA ARG A 70 -4.17 13.27 -16.93
C ARG A 70 -4.87 11.98 -17.34
N ILE A 71 -5.95 11.61 -16.66
CA ILE A 71 -6.78 10.45 -17.02
C ILE A 71 -7.36 10.61 -18.43
N ALA A 72 -7.88 11.78 -18.78
CA ALA A 72 -8.41 12.04 -20.12
C ALA A 72 -7.32 11.97 -21.20
N ALA A 73 -6.08 12.33 -20.87
CA ALA A 73 -4.92 12.19 -21.74
C ALA A 73 -4.38 10.75 -21.82
N GLY A 74 -4.96 9.80 -21.05
CA GLY A 74 -4.53 8.41 -21.01
C GLY A 74 -3.35 8.12 -20.09
N HIS A 75 -3.01 9.05 -19.19
CA HIS A 75 -1.96 8.90 -18.18
C HIS A 75 -2.52 8.44 -16.83
N VAL A 76 -1.63 8.12 -15.90
CA VAL A 76 -1.97 7.73 -14.53
C VAL A 76 -1.51 8.83 -13.57
N PRO A 77 -2.40 9.72 -13.10
CA PRO A 77 -2.03 10.70 -12.09
C PRO A 77 -1.70 10.03 -10.77
N ALA A 78 -0.64 10.52 -10.10
CA ALA A 78 -0.26 10.20 -8.75
C ALA A 78 -0.40 11.46 -7.89
N TRP A 79 -1.37 11.47 -6.96
CA TRP A 79 -1.69 12.65 -6.16
C TRP A 79 -1.34 12.46 -4.69
N PHE A 80 -0.53 13.39 -4.15
CA PHE A 80 -0.09 13.44 -2.76
C PHE A 80 -0.34 14.83 -2.16
N ALA A 81 -0.40 14.92 -0.83
CA ALA A 81 -0.59 16.20 -0.13
C ALA A 81 0.62 17.12 -0.24
N GLY A 82 1.82 16.57 -0.26
CA GLY A 82 3.07 17.33 -0.30
C GLY A 82 4.29 16.42 -0.36
N LEU A 83 5.46 17.03 -0.11
CA LEU A 83 6.75 16.36 0.03
C LEU A 83 7.32 16.75 1.40
N ASP A 84 7.88 15.80 2.15
CA ASP A 84 8.52 16.07 3.44
C ASP A 84 10.03 16.33 3.30
N ASP A 85 10.69 16.70 4.41
CA ASP A 85 12.13 17.00 4.45
C ASP A 85 13.03 15.78 4.18
N GLN A 86 12.46 14.59 4.02
CA GLN A 86 13.16 13.34 3.71
C GLN A 86 12.89 12.86 2.28
N ASP A 87 12.42 13.74 1.40
CA ASP A 87 12.04 13.44 0.02
C ASP A 87 10.98 12.31 -0.08
N ARG A 88 10.04 12.28 0.89
CA ARG A 88 8.91 11.35 0.85
C ARG A 88 7.63 12.10 0.55
N TYR A 89 6.80 11.56 -0.32
CA TYR A 89 5.45 12.05 -0.53
C TYR A 89 4.62 11.88 0.73
N ILE A 90 3.94 12.97 1.15
CA ILE A 90 2.96 12.97 2.24
C ILE A 90 1.65 12.44 1.67
N GLY A 91 1.12 11.36 2.27
CA GLY A 91 -0.15 10.77 1.86
C GLY A 91 -1.34 11.71 2.03
N LEU A 92 -2.41 11.47 1.28
CA LEU A 92 -3.68 12.16 1.46
C LEU A 92 -4.41 11.65 2.71
N ASP A 93 -5.22 12.51 3.33
CA ASP A 93 -6.12 12.08 4.40
C ASP A 93 -7.11 11.02 3.86
N PRO A 94 -7.37 9.92 4.60
CA PRO A 94 -8.33 8.91 4.18
C PRO A 94 -9.72 9.44 3.81
N LYS A 95 -10.18 10.53 4.47
CA LYS A 95 -11.46 11.18 4.13
C LYS A 95 -11.41 11.87 2.76
N VAL A 96 -10.27 12.46 2.40
CA VAL A 96 -10.07 13.06 1.07
C VAL A 96 -10.20 11.97 0.00
N ILE A 97 -9.64 10.78 0.24
CA ILE A 97 -9.78 9.63 -0.67
C ILE A 97 -11.25 9.17 -0.79
N ASP A 98 -11.99 9.15 0.34
CA ASP A 98 -13.43 8.86 0.32
C ASP A 98 -14.22 9.89 -0.50
N ASP A 99 -13.90 11.18 -0.35
CA ASP A 99 -14.55 12.27 -1.09
C ASP A 99 -14.25 12.21 -2.60
N ILE A 100 -13.01 11.91 -2.99
CA ILE A 100 -12.64 11.70 -4.39
C ILE A 100 -13.46 10.57 -5.00
N LYS A 101 -13.57 9.43 -4.31
CA LYS A 101 -14.40 8.31 -4.78
C LYS A 101 -15.85 8.70 -4.98
N MET A 102 -16.44 9.48 -4.07
CA MET A 102 -17.84 9.92 -4.20
C MET A 102 -18.06 10.79 -5.44
N ARG A 103 -17.09 11.67 -5.75
CA ARG A 103 -17.19 12.57 -6.91
C ARG A 103 -16.86 11.88 -8.23
N HIS A 104 -16.00 10.85 -8.18
CA HIS A 104 -15.50 10.13 -9.35
C HIS A 104 -15.74 8.61 -9.22
N PRO A 105 -17.00 8.14 -9.20
CA PRO A 105 -17.33 6.73 -8.93
C PRO A 105 -16.83 5.75 -10.01
N ALA A 106 -16.42 6.25 -11.17
CA ALA A 106 -15.83 5.43 -12.24
C ALA A 106 -14.30 5.27 -12.12
N TRP A 107 -13.64 6.04 -11.25
CA TRP A 107 -12.19 5.96 -11.11
C TRP A 107 -11.76 4.73 -10.33
N TYR A 108 -10.58 4.22 -10.69
CA TYR A 108 -9.86 3.18 -9.96
C TYR A 108 -8.81 3.87 -9.09
N ILE A 109 -9.07 3.98 -7.80
CA ILE A 109 -8.21 4.67 -6.84
C ILE A 109 -7.34 3.64 -6.16
N LEU A 110 -6.05 3.61 -6.50
CA LEU A 110 -5.06 2.70 -5.92
C LEU A 110 -4.27 3.44 -4.84
N ILE A 111 -4.25 2.91 -3.62
CA ILE A 111 -3.52 3.56 -2.53
C ILE A 111 -2.58 2.61 -1.79
N GLU A 112 -1.40 3.12 -1.38
CA GLU A 112 -0.62 2.47 -0.33
C GLU A 112 -1.28 2.76 1.03
N GLY A 113 -1.75 1.70 1.70
CA GLY A 113 -2.64 1.79 2.85
C GLY A 113 -1.94 1.68 4.21
N ASP A 114 -0.66 1.33 4.25
CA ASP A 114 0.13 1.25 5.48
C ASP A 114 1.63 1.43 5.25
N ALA A 115 2.34 1.94 6.26
CA ALA A 115 3.79 2.03 6.25
C ALA A 115 4.42 0.73 6.81
N ALA A 116 5.46 0.24 6.16
CA ALA A 116 6.19 -0.95 6.59
C ALA A 116 7.67 -0.70 6.93
N GLY A 117 8.15 0.55 6.88
CA GLY A 117 9.51 0.94 7.27
C GLY A 117 10.61 0.15 6.55
N ASN A 118 10.44 -0.17 5.27
CA ASN A 118 11.35 -1.04 4.49
C ASN A 118 11.53 -2.47 5.06
N LYS A 119 10.60 -2.93 5.90
CA LYS A 119 10.62 -4.28 6.46
C LYS A 119 10.08 -5.31 5.46
N TRP A 120 10.43 -6.58 5.71
CA TRP A 120 10.03 -7.70 4.86
C TRP A 120 8.65 -8.25 5.21
N LEU A 121 8.21 -8.04 6.46
CA LEU A 121 6.92 -8.44 6.98
C LEU A 121 6.35 -7.34 7.86
N LYS A 122 5.03 -7.26 7.95
CA LYS A 122 4.34 -6.33 8.86
C LYS A 122 3.23 -7.06 9.62
N ALA A 123 3.17 -6.80 10.92
CA ALA A 123 1.97 -6.96 11.73
C ALA A 123 1.41 -5.58 12.06
N PRO A 124 0.13 -5.28 11.75
CA PRO A 124 -0.44 -3.95 11.95
C PRO A 124 -0.30 -3.43 13.37
N LEU A 125 0.06 -2.16 13.50
CA LEU A 125 0.23 -1.44 14.77
C LEU A 125 -1.06 -0.75 15.19
N ALA A 126 -1.21 -0.45 16.48
CA ALA A 126 -2.42 0.19 17.00
C ALA A 126 -2.64 1.60 16.45
N ASP A 127 -1.56 2.29 16.14
CA ASP A 127 -1.46 3.66 15.64
C ASP A 127 -1.35 3.75 14.11
N ASP A 128 -1.44 2.62 13.38
CA ASP A 128 -1.53 2.67 11.93
C ASP A 128 -2.73 3.51 11.49
N VAL A 129 -2.54 4.34 10.47
CA VAL A 129 -3.58 5.16 9.86
C VAL A 129 -4.73 4.26 9.39
N PRO A 130 -6.00 4.56 9.75
CA PRO A 130 -7.12 3.77 9.29
C PRO A 130 -7.32 3.92 7.78
N LEU A 131 -7.70 2.83 7.11
CA LEU A 131 -8.07 2.88 5.69
C LEU A 131 -9.30 3.76 5.46
N PRO A 132 -9.49 4.32 4.25
CA PRO A 132 -10.71 5.02 3.87
C PRO A 132 -11.95 4.19 4.22
N ALA A 133 -12.99 4.84 4.76
CA ALA A 133 -14.19 4.16 5.25
C ALA A 133 -14.95 3.44 4.12
N SER A 134 -14.89 3.98 2.91
CA SER A 134 -15.52 3.44 1.71
C SER A 134 -14.59 2.53 0.87
N CYS A 135 -13.49 2.03 1.46
CA CYS A 135 -12.58 1.12 0.76
C CYS A 135 -13.32 -0.12 0.22
N ASP A 136 -13.13 -0.43 -1.07
CA ASP A 136 -13.84 -1.51 -1.77
C ASP A 136 -13.07 -2.82 -1.77
N THR A 137 -11.74 -2.77 -1.77
CA THR A 137 -10.88 -3.96 -1.83
C THR A 137 -9.58 -3.69 -1.09
N VAL A 138 -9.07 -4.68 -0.38
CA VAL A 138 -7.73 -4.64 0.23
C VAL A 138 -6.87 -5.77 -0.32
N ILE A 139 -5.70 -5.41 -0.85
CA ILE A 139 -4.65 -6.34 -1.25
C ILE A 139 -3.62 -6.41 -0.14
N GLY A 140 -3.56 -7.54 0.55
CA GLY A 140 -2.55 -7.80 1.57
C GLY A 140 -1.31 -8.45 0.95
N VAL A 141 -0.18 -7.75 0.99
CA VAL A 141 1.11 -8.24 0.47
C VAL A 141 1.88 -8.95 1.58
N LEU A 142 2.27 -10.18 1.32
CA LEU A 142 3.05 -11.00 2.24
C LEU A 142 4.29 -11.57 1.53
N ASN A 143 5.46 -11.24 2.05
CA ASN A 143 6.72 -11.73 1.49
C ASN A 143 7.04 -13.15 1.97
N LEU A 144 7.04 -14.11 1.05
CA LEU A 144 7.35 -15.53 1.34
C LEU A 144 8.83 -15.76 1.64
N GLN A 145 9.73 -14.82 1.32
CA GLN A 145 11.15 -14.94 1.72
C GLN A 145 11.35 -14.89 3.24
N MET A 146 10.32 -14.52 3.99
CA MET A 146 10.33 -14.61 5.43
C MET A 146 10.31 -16.07 5.94
N LEU A 147 9.93 -17.03 5.12
CA LEU A 147 10.02 -18.46 5.50
C LEU A 147 11.47 -18.86 5.74
N GLY A 148 11.71 -19.52 6.87
CA GLY A 148 13.05 -19.92 7.30
C GLY A 148 13.87 -18.81 7.95
N ASN A 149 13.46 -17.54 7.89
CA ASN A 149 14.05 -16.46 8.65
C ASN A 149 13.56 -16.46 10.11
N VAL A 150 14.24 -15.72 10.98
CA VAL A 150 13.83 -15.59 12.37
C VAL A 150 12.89 -14.39 12.58
N ILE A 151 12.03 -14.48 13.59
CA ILE A 151 11.24 -13.35 14.06
C ILE A 151 12.21 -12.32 14.64
N SER A 152 12.36 -11.16 13.98
CA SER A 152 13.25 -10.08 14.43
C SER A 152 12.71 -8.70 14.06
N ALA A 153 13.02 -7.71 14.90
CA ALA A 153 12.67 -6.31 14.64
C ALA A 153 13.39 -5.73 13.41
N GLU A 154 14.49 -6.34 12.99
CA GLU A 154 15.19 -5.95 11.76
C GLU A 154 14.33 -6.17 10.52
N LYS A 155 13.59 -7.30 10.46
CA LYS A 155 12.82 -7.72 9.28
C LYS A 155 11.32 -7.53 9.41
N ILE A 156 10.80 -7.34 10.62
CA ILE A 156 9.35 -7.29 10.89
C ILE A 156 8.98 -5.96 11.53
N GLU A 157 8.09 -5.22 10.88
CA GLU A 157 7.39 -4.09 11.49
C GLU A 157 6.30 -4.62 12.42
N GLY A 158 6.24 -4.11 13.68
CA GLY A 158 5.32 -4.63 14.70
C GLY A 158 5.72 -6.03 15.18
N VAL A 159 7.01 -6.25 15.43
CA VAL A 159 7.58 -7.57 15.77
C VAL A 159 6.92 -8.23 16.99
N GLU A 160 6.58 -7.46 18.03
CA GLU A 160 5.91 -7.97 19.24
C GLU A 160 4.49 -8.50 18.90
N THR A 161 3.75 -7.72 18.09
CA THR A 161 2.43 -8.13 17.61
C THR A 161 2.53 -9.37 16.74
N ALA A 162 3.53 -9.43 15.85
CA ALA A 162 3.79 -10.59 15.01
C ALA A 162 4.10 -11.82 15.84
N ALA A 163 5.02 -11.72 16.82
CA ALA A 163 5.41 -12.80 17.71
C ALA A 163 4.22 -13.33 18.52
N ALA A 164 3.40 -12.42 19.07
CA ALA A 164 2.19 -12.78 19.81
C ALA A 164 1.18 -13.53 18.93
N ILE A 165 0.92 -13.06 17.70
CA ILE A 165 -0.01 -13.70 16.76
C ILE A 165 0.53 -15.06 16.31
N MET A 166 1.80 -15.15 16.00
CA MET A 166 2.47 -16.39 15.58
C MET A 166 2.58 -17.40 16.73
N GLY A 167 2.50 -16.94 17.99
CA GLY A 167 2.63 -17.76 19.20
C GLY A 167 4.04 -18.29 19.41
N ARG A 168 5.06 -17.49 19.04
CA ARG A 168 6.48 -17.81 19.18
C ARG A 168 7.28 -16.54 19.55
N PRO A 169 8.34 -16.67 20.38
CA PRO A 169 9.17 -15.53 20.74
C PRO A 169 10.04 -15.06 19.55
N CYS A 170 10.57 -13.84 19.70
CA CYS A 170 11.65 -13.37 18.82
C CYS A 170 12.81 -14.38 18.79
N GLY A 171 13.46 -14.51 17.63
CA GLY A 171 14.50 -15.53 17.37
C GLY A 171 13.97 -16.88 16.89
N ALA A 172 12.65 -17.16 17.01
CA ALA A 172 12.08 -18.38 16.46
C ALA A 172 12.02 -18.33 14.92
N VAL A 173 12.28 -19.49 14.29
CA VAL A 173 12.22 -19.63 12.83
C VAL A 173 10.78 -19.59 12.33
N ILE A 174 10.51 -18.76 11.34
CA ILE A 174 9.18 -18.54 10.74
C ILE A 174 8.81 -19.73 9.85
N THR A 175 7.66 -20.31 10.13
CA THR A 175 7.08 -21.44 9.40
C THR A 175 5.84 -21.01 8.59
N PRO A 176 5.40 -21.81 7.59
CA PRO A 176 4.17 -21.53 6.86
C PRO A 176 2.94 -21.40 7.77
N ALA A 177 2.85 -22.20 8.84
CA ALA A 177 1.75 -22.16 9.81
C ALA A 177 1.71 -20.82 10.56
N MET A 178 2.86 -20.22 10.86
CA MET A 178 2.97 -18.93 11.53
C MET A 178 2.52 -17.79 10.61
N LEU A 179 2.93 -17.80 9.33
CA LEU A 179 2.44 -16.83 8.34
C LEU A 179 0.92 -16.97 8.12
N ALA A 180 0.41 -18.21 8.06
CA ALA A 180 -1.03 -18.44 7.96
C ALA A 180 -1.81 -17.88 9.17
N LYS A 181 -1.23 -17.95 10.39
CA LYS A 181 -1.83 -17.29 11.57
C LYS A 181 -1.85 -15.77 11.39
N LEU A 182 -0.74 -15.15 10.95
CA LEU A 182 -0.66 -13.71 10.72
C LEU A 182 -1.72 -13.24 9.70
N ILE A 183 -1.96 -14.01 8.64
CA ILE A 183 -2.99 -13.68 7.63
C ILE A 183 -4.40 -13.76 8.23
N LYS A 184 -4.69 -14.82 9.00
CA LYS A 184 -6.06 -15.14 9.46
C LYS A 184 -6.45 -14.43 10.75
N HIS A 185 -5.49 -13.97 11.55
CA HIS A 185 -5.76 -13.40 12.85
C HIS A 185 -6.50 -12.05 12.74
N PRO A 186 -7.51 -11.75 13.61
CA PRO A 186 -8.22 -10.47 13.55
C PRO A 186 -7.34 -9.23 13.69
N ARG A 187 -6.21 -9.34 14.39
CA ARG A 187 -5.19 -8.28 14.53
C ARG A 187 -4.01 -8.47 13.57
N GLY A 188 -4.09 -9.37 12.60
CA GLY A 188 -3.04 -9.67 11.65
C GLY A 188 -3.14 -8.82 10.38
N LEU A 189 -2.64 -9.34 9.25
CA LEU A 189 -2.47 -8.63 7.98
C LEU A 189 -3.70 -7.80 7.55
N PHE A 190 -4.89 -8.31 7.78
CA PHE A 190 -6.15 -7.68 7.39
C PHE A 190 -6.91 -7.08 8.58
N ARG A 191 -6.19 -6.55 9.58
CA ARG A 191 -6.80 -5.93 10.76
C ARG A 191 -7.76 -4.81 10.35
N GLY A 192 -8.99 -4.85 10.86
CA GLY A 192 -10.01 -3.82 10.63
C GLY A 192 -10.64 -3.81 9.24
N VAL A 193 -10.17 -4.64 8.31
CA VAL A 193 -10.68 -4.71 6.93
C VAL A 193 -12.05 -5.38 6.91
N ARG A 194 -13.06 -4.66 6.37
CA ARG A 194 -14.46 -5.12 6.25
C ARG A 194 -14.90 -5.41 4.82
N CYS A 195 -14.10 -5.01 3.83
CA CYS A 195 -14.34 -5.25 2.41
C CYS A 195 -13.65 -6.54 1.91
N PRO A 196 -13.84 -6.93 0.65
CA PRO A 196 -13.13 -8.02 0.00
C PRO A 196 -11.62 -7.94 0.16
N ARG A 197 -10.98 -9.09 0.39
CA ARG A 197 -9.55 -9.23 0.67
C ARG A 197 -8.90 -10.09 -0.39
N ILE A 198 -7.76 -9.64 -0.89
CA ILE A 198 -6.91 -10.39 -1.83
C ILE A 198 -5.57 -10.59 -1.14
N LEU A 199 -5.11 -11.83 -1.04
CA LEU A 199 -3.77 -12.12 -0.56
C LEU A 199 -2.81 -12.19 -1.75
N PHE A 200 -1.79 -11.34 -1.75
CA PHE A 200 -0.72 -11.36 -2.72
C PHE A 200 0.55 -11.92 -2.04
N LEU A 201 1.03 -13.04 -2.55
CA LEU A 201 2.26 -13.69 -2.07
C LEU A 201 3.43 -13.20 -2.93
N SER A 202 4.34 -12.46 -2.30
CA SER A 202 5.51 -11.87 -2.94
C SER A 202 6.76 -12.72 -2.72
N LEU A 203 7.65 -12.75 -3.71
CA LEU A 203 9.00 -13.31 -3.64
C LEU A 203 10.06 -12.23 -3.93
N ILE A 204 9.75 -10.96 -3.69
CA ILE A 204 10.67 -9.85 -3.98
C ILE A 204 11.86 -9.89 -3.02
N HIS A 205 13.07 -9.97 -3.57
CA HIS A 205 14.31 -9.71 -2.85
C HIS A 205 14.37 -8.20 -2.56
N ILE A 206 14.28 -7.82 -1.29
CA ILE A 206 14.69 -6.50 -0.86
C ILE A 206 16.22 -6.59 -0.78
N SER A 207 16.91 -6.14 -1.84
CA SER A 207 18.36 -5.99 -1.80
C SER A 207 18.71 -4.97 -0.70
N GLU A 208 19.59 -5.36 0.24
CA GLU A 208 20.17 -4.39 1.16
C GLU A 208 20.88 -3.32 0.34
N PRO A 209 20.75 -2.02 0.72
CA PRO A 209 21.53 -0.99 0.07
C PRO A 209 23.01 -1.34 0.23
N THR A 210 23.71 -1.53 -0.88
CA THR A 210 25.18 -1.66 -0.91
C THR A 210 25.77 -0.39 -0.28
N ARG A 211 26.44 -0.55 0.85
CA ARG A 211 27.20 0.50 1.52
C ARG A 211 28.38 0.96 0.69
#